data_2b6fe9ba267f174afef0634d4b2e713c
#
_entry.id   2b6fe9ba267f174afef0634d4b2e713c
#
_cell.length_a   1.000
_cell.length_b   1.000
_cell.length_c   1.000
_cell.angle_alpha   90.00
_cell.angle_beta   90.00
_cell.angle_gamma   90.00
#
_symmetry.space_group_name_H-M   'P 1'
#
loop_
_entity.id
_entity.type
_entity.pdbx_description
1 polymer ?
#
loop_
_entity_poly.entity_id
_entity_poly.type
_entity_poly.pdbx_seq_one_letter_code
_entity_poly.pdbx_strand_id
1 'polypeptide(L)'
;MKESLILVDEHDVVIGTAEKIDTHRKGLLHRAFSLFIYDESIKKILLQKRAINKYHSGGLWTNACCSHPRKDEDLNTAVYRRAIEELGVSIPEVDFKLGKIKECGKFTYRKEFDELTEYEIDHVFAWLVDSTILQLVPNKDEIEDLIWIDIHDLMNWLEGNPDNFTAWFFLAYEIFINDVLSNPTMMRSPISSSLFDVIQKKKNEVLIF
;
A
#
# COMPACT_ATOMS: atom_id res chain seq x y z
N MET A 1 22.21 -10.97 -4.13
CA MET A 1 21.86 -10.49 -5.52
C MET A 1 21.19 -9.15 -5.38
N LYS A 2 21.47 -8.19 -6.28
CA LYS A 2 20.75 -6.91 -6.30
C LYS A 2 19.29 -7.16 -6.71
N GLU A 3 18.36 -6.51 -6.02
CA GLU A 3 16.93 -6.61 -6.32
C GLU A 3 16.63 -5.91 -7.65
N SER A 4 15.98 -6.61 -8.59
CA SER A 4 15.56 -6.08 -9.89
C SER A 4 14.06 -5.94 -9.94
N LEU A 5 13.58 -4.75 -10.31
CA LEU A 5 12.18 -4.39 -10.43
C LEU A 5 11.68 -4.59 -11.86
N ILE A 6 10.39 -4.80 -12.02
CA ILE A 6 9.71 -4.93 -13.30
C ILE A 6 9.40 -3.54 -13.85
N LEU A 7 10.01 -3.15 -14.98
CA LEU A 7 9.67 -1.94 -15.68
C LEU A 7 8.45 -2.17 -16.57
N VAL A 8 7.56 -1.19 -16.62
CA VAL A 8 6.32 -1.24 -17.39
C VAL A 8 6.13 0.03 -18.22
N ASP A 9 5.28 -0.05 -19.23
CA ASP A 9 4.76 1.12 -19.92
C ASP A 9 3.49 1.68 -19.21
N GLU A 10 2.90 2.73 -19.77
CA GLU A 10 1.68 3.40 -19.24
C GLU A 10 0.44 2.48 -19.21
N HIS A 11 0.48 1.35 -19.94
CA HIS A 11 -0.58 0.34 -19.96
C HIS A 11 -0.28 -0.85 -19.04
N ASP A 12 0.79 -0.75 -18.22
CA ASP A 12 1.25 -1.81 -17.32
C ASP A 12 1.78 -3.06 -18.07
N VAL A 13 2.21 -2.89 -19.31
CA VAL A 13 2.87 -3.95 -20.09
C VAL A 13 4.35 -3.98 -19.74
N VAL A 14 4.87 -5.15 -19.42
CA VAL A 14 6.30 -5.33 -19.08
C VAL A 14 7.19 -4.97 -20.25
N ILE A 15 8.09 -4.01 -20.05
CA ILE A 15 9.07 -3.56 -21.07
C ILE A 15 10.51 -3.91 -20.72
N GLY A 16 10.75 -4.41 -19.49
CA GLY A 16 12.10 -4.77 -19.05
C GLY A 16 12.23 -4.91 -17.55
N THR A 17 13.47 -4.89 -17.08
CA THR A 17 13.80 -4.88 -15.65
C THR A 17 15.01 -3.98 -15.41
N ALA A 18 15.10 -3.37 -14.22
CA ALA A 18 16.27 -2.62 -13.79
C ALA A 18 16.53 -2.84 -12.29
N GLU A 19 17.75 -2.57 -11.86
CA GLU A 19 18.13 -2.61 -10.46
C GLU A 19 17.33 -1.54 -9.67
N LYS A 20 16.87 -1.88 -8.46
CA LYS A 20 15.94 -1.08 -7.66
C LYS A 20 16.41 0.38 -7.48
N ILE A 21 17.63 0.59 -7.01
CA ILE A 21 18.15 1.94 -6.76
C ILE A 21 18.30 2.74 -8.05
N ASP A 22 18.74 2.08 -9.14
CA ASP A 22 18.83 2.72 -10.45
C ASP A 22 17.46 3.10 -11.01
N THR A 23 16.45 2.27 -10.78
CA THR A 23 15.05 2.52 -11.17
C THR A 23 14.55 3.82 -10.53
N HIS A 24 14.72 3.95 -9.21
CA HIS A 24 14.29 5.14 -8.47
C HIS A 24 15.15 6.38 -8.80
N ARG A 25 16.47 6.25 -8.96
CA ARG A 25 17.33 7.39 -9.34
C ARG A 25 17.00 7.95 -10.72
N LYS A 26 16.62 7.08 -11.64
CA LYS A 26 16.26 7.48 -13.02
C LYS A 26 14.78 7.81 -13.18
N GLY A 27 13.97 7.59 -12.17
CA GLY A 27 12.51 7.78 -12.23
C GLY A 27 11.87 6.93 -13.31
N LEU A 28 12.24 5.65 -13.42
CA LEU A 28 11.66 4.73 -14.40
C LEU A 28 10.33 4.21 -13.90
N LEU A 29 9.33 4.16 -14.79
CA LEU A 29 8.01 3.60 -14.45
C LEU A 29 8.14 2.10 -14.18
N HIS A 30 7.69 1.67 -13.01
CA HIS A 30 7.80 0.30 -12.57
C HIS A 30 6.56 -0.15 -11.80
N ARG A 31 6.40 -1.46 -11.67
CA ARG A 31 5.24 -2.05 -11.01
C ARG A 31 5.47 -2.13 -9.51
N ALA A 32 4.44 -1.71 -8.75
CA ALA A 32 4.40 -1.77 -7.30
C ALA A 32 3.08 -2.36 -6.80
N PHE A 33 2.98 -2.58 -5.50
CA PHE A 33 1.72 -2.91 -4.85
C PHE A 33 1.63 -2.33 -3.45
N SER A 34 0.40 -2.04 -3.04
CA SER A 34 -0.01 -1.65 -1.70
C SER A 34 -0.98 -2.69 -1.13
N LEU A 35 -0.67 -3.29 0.02
CA LEU A 35 -1.54 -4.23 0.71
C LEU A 35 -2.20 -3.57 1.91
N PHE A 36 -3.54 -3.56 1.93
CA PHE A 36 -4.34 -3.28 3.11
C PHE A 36 -4.77 -4.59 3.78
N ILE A 37 -4.62 -4.67 5.10
CA ILE A 37 -5.13 -5.78 5.91
C ILE A 37 -6.28 -5.24 6.76
N TYR A 38 -7.45 -5.85 6.63
CA TYR A 38 -8.69 -5.35 7.19
C TYR A 38 -9.45 -6.45 7.92
N ASP A 39 -9.86 -6.15 9.15
CA ASP A 39 -10.78 -6.98 9.92
C ASP A 39 -12.18 -6.35 9.85
N GLU A 40 -13.04 -6.98 9.05
CA GLU A 40 -14.42 -6.54 8.82
C GLU A 40 -15.28 -6.62 10.09
N SER A 41 -15.00 -7.60 10.97
CA SER A 41 -15.81 -7.86 12.17
C SER A 41 -15.72 -6.73 13.18
N ILE A 42 -14.57 -6.09 13.29
CA ILE A 42 -14.29 -4.97 14.20
C ILE A 42 -14.01 -3.66 13.47
N LYS A 43 -14.11 -3.64 12.13
CA LYS A 43 -13.91 -2.47 11.26
C LYS A 43 -12.56 -1.78 11.43
N LYS A 44 -11.49 -2.57 11.60
CA LYS A 44 -10.14 -2.05 11.78
C LYS A 44 -9.23 -2.37 10.60
N ILE A 45 -8.35 -1.43 10.30
CA ILE A 45 -7.29 -1.54 9.31
C ILE A 45 -5.96 -1.63 10.04
N LEU A 46 -5.07 -2.50 9.57
CA LEU A 46 -3.69 -2.53 10.01
C LEU A 46 -2.88 -1.48 9.25
N LEU A 47 -2.25 -0.57 9.97
CA LEU A 47 -1.27 0.36 9.43
C LEU A 47 0.12 0.02 9.95
N GLN A 48 1.14 0.30 9.14
CA GLN A 48 2.53 0.28 9.56
C GLN A 48 3.11 1.69 9.64
N LYS A 49 3.97 1.93 10.63
CA LYS A 49 4.89 3.05 10.65
C LYS A 49 6.22 2.57 10.06
N ARG A 50 6.67 3.21 8.99
CA ARG A 50 7.92 2.83 8.32
C ARG A 50 9.12 3.02 9.24
N ALA A 51 10.07 2.10 9.20
CA ALA A 51 11.32 2.26 9.94
C ALA A 51 11.99 3.61 9.60
N ILE A 52 12.53 4.28 10.62
CA ILE A 52 13.05 5.65 10.49
C ILE A 52 14.21 5.77 9.51
N ASN A 53 14.97 4.68 9.34
CA ASN A 53 16.15 4.59 8.47
C ASN A 53 15.83 4.21 7.02
N LYS A 54 14.56 4.19 6.61
CA LYS A 54 14.20 3.97 5.21
C LYS A 54 14.73 5.12 4.34
N TYR A 55 15.14 4.81 3.13
CA TYR A 55 15.76 5.75 2.20
C TYR A 55 14.84 6.93 1.77
N HIS A 56 13.52 6.80 1.93
CA HIS A 56 12.54 7.90 1.91
C HIS A 56 11.34 7.58 2.81
N SER A 57 10.59 8.60 3.20
CA SER A 57 9.36 8.47 3.97
C SER A 57 9.51 7.67 5.28
N GLY A 58 10.73 7.61 5.85
CA GLY A 58 10.97 6.97 7.15
C GLY A 58 10.18 7.66 8.26
N GLY A 59 9.60 6.88 9.18
CA GLY A 59 8.79 7.38 10.29
C GLY A 59 7.36 7.79 9.92
N LEU A 60 6.96 7.71 8.65
CA LEU A 60 5.58 7.97 8.22
C LEU A 60 4.72 6.70 8.29
N TRP A 61 3.42 6.90 8.49
CA TRP A 61 2.42 5.86 8.46
C TRP A 61 2.00 5.52 7.03
N THR A 62 1.68 4.26 6.80
CA THR A 62 1.20 3.77 5.51
C THR A 62 0.33 2.51 5.71
N ASN A 63 -0.17 1.93 4.63
CA ASN A 63 -0.86 0.64 4.61
C ASN A 63 0.04 -0.49 5.13
N ALA A 64 -0.51 -1.68 5.33
CA ALA A 64 0.18 -2.78 6.03
C ALA A 64 1.49 -3.22 5.38
N CYS A 65 1.57 -3.17 4.04
CA CYS A 65 2.78 -3.51 3.30
C CYS A 65 2.77 -2.82 1.93
N CYS A 66 3.91 -2.24 1.52
CA CYS A 66 4.11 -1.66 0.19
C CYS A 66 5.42 -2.17 -0.38
N SER A 67 5.42 -2.66 -1.61
CA SER A 67 6.64 -3.18 -2.22
C SER A 67 6.49 -3.39 -3.74
N HIS A 68 7.46 -4.08 -4.30
CA HIS A 68 7.56 -4.34 -5.73
C HIS A 68 7.65 -5.83 -6.02
N PRO A 69 7.05 -6.31 -7.12
CA PRO A 69 7.36 -7.63 -7.65
C PRO A 69 8.79 -7.63 -8.22
N ARG A 70 9.50 -8.74 -8.00
CA ARG A 70 10.82 -8.98 -8.56
C ARG A 70 10.71 -9.47 -10.01
N LYS A 71 11.83 -9.48 -10.72
CA LYS A 71 11.90 -10.09 -12.04
C LYS A 71 11.29 -11.51 -12.01
N ASP A 72 10.43 -11.80 -12.97
CA ASP A 72 9.73 -13.09 -13.14
C ASP A 72 8.78 -13.47 -11.98
N GLU A 73 8.42 -12.53 -11.11
CA GLU A 73 7.48 -12.69 -10.01
C GLU A 73 6.13 -12.06 -10.35
N ASP A 74 5.04 -12.79 -10.18
CA ASP A 74 3.69 -12.22 -10.26
C ASP A 74 3.32 -11.46 -8.99
N LEU A 75 2.30 -10.58 -9.08
CA LEU A 75 1.87 -9.73 -7.97
C LEU A 75 1.42 -10.52 -6.73
N ASN A 76 0.67 -11.60 -6.89
CA ASN A 76 0.20 -12.39 -5.75
C ASN A 76 1.36 -13.03 -5.00
N THR A 77 2.35 -13.54 -5.74
CA THR A 77 3.58 -14.09 -5.18
C THR A 77 4.38 -13.01 -4.44
N ALA A 78 4.47 -11.80 -5.02
CA ALA A 78 5.14 -10.67 -4.39
C ALA A 78 4.46 -10.23 -3.09
N VAL A 79 3.12 -10.11 -3.09
CA VAL A 79 2.31 -9.81 -1.89
C VAL A 79 2.55 -10.86 -0.79
N TYR A 80 2.48 -12.14 -1.14
CA TYR A 80 2.74 -13.24 -0.21
C TYR A 80 4.15 -13.17 0.39
N ARG A 81 5.16 -13.04 -0.45
CA ARG A 81 6.57 -12.96 -0.03
C ARG A 81 6.79 -11.79 0.93
N ARG A 82 6.30 -10.60 0.57
CA ARG A 82 6.53 -9.39 1.37
C ARG A 82 5.74 -9.38 2.68
N ALA A 83 4.54 -9.97 2.72
CA ALA A 83 3.83 -10.16 3.98
C ALA A 83 4.66 -11.00 4.98
N ILE A 84 5.35 -12.04 4.50
CA ILE A 84 6.28 -12.81 5.35
C ILE A 84 7.51 -11.98 5.72
N GLU A 85 8.14 -11.30 4.76
CA GLU A 85 9.40 -10.58 4.97
C GLU A 85 9.23 -9.37 5.89
N GLU A 86 8.12 -8.62 5.78
CA GLU A 86 7.88 -7.40 6.55
C GLU A 86 7.06 -7.65 7.82
N LEU A 87 5.96 -8.38 7.72
CA LEU A 87 4.99 -8.56 8.81
C LEU A 87 5.18 -9.86 9.58
N GLY A 88 6.01 -10.79 9.06
CA GLY A 88 6.19 -12.12 9.63
C GLY A 88 4.95 -13.00 9.54
N VAL A 89 4.02 -12.68 8.65
CA VAL A 89 2.73 -13.39 8.51
C VAL A 89 2.67 -14.14 7.20
N SER A 90 2.32 -15.44 7.28
CA SER A 90 2.07 -16.27 6.12
C SER A 90 0.60 -16.15 5.71
N ILE A 91 0.37 -15.70 4.48
CA ILE A 91 -0.98 -15.63 3.90
C ILE A 91 -1.38 -17.06 3.48
N PRO A 92 -2.50 -17.61 3.98
CA PRO A 92 -2.94 -18.92 3.53
C PRO A 92 -3.29 -18.92 2.04
N GLU A 93 -2.79 -19.89 1.26
CA GLU A 93 -3.10 -20.02 -0.17
C GLU A 93 -4.62 -20.07 -0.43
N VAL A 94 -5.37 -20.63 0.51
CA VAL A 94 -6.84 -20.69 0.46
C VAL A 94 -7.46 -19.29 0.47
N ASP A 95 -6.84 -18.29 1.08
CA ASP A 95 -7.37 -16.93 1.14
C ASP A 95 -7.37 -16.26 -0.25
N PHE A 96 -6.37 -16.53 -1.10
CA PHE A 96 -6.42 -16.12 -2.51
C PHE A 96 -7.55 -16.86 -3.26
N LYS A 97 -7.68 -18.18 -3.06
CA LYS A 97 -8.71 -18.99 -3.73
C LYS A 97 -10.13 -18.61 -3.33
N LEU A 98 -10.34 -18.20 -2.07
CA LEU A 98 -11.63 -17.76 -1.55
C LEU A 98 -11.93 -16.28 -1.79
N GLY A 99 -11.02 -15.55 -2.43
CA GLY A 99 -11.17 -14.12 -2.68
C GLY A 99 -11.09 -13.25 -1.42
N LYS A 100 -10.52 -13.77 -0.33
CA LYS A 100 -10.23 -12.95 0.86
C LYS A 100 -9.10 -11.97 0.61
N ILE A 101 -8.19 -12.30 -0.32
CA ILE A 101 -7.25 -11.36 -0.89
C ILE A 101 -7.68 -11.08 -2.31
N LYS A 102 -7.84 -9.80 -2.62
CA LYS A 102 -8.21 -9.35 -3.96
C LYS A 102 -7.52 -8.06 -4.31
N GLU A 103 -7.30 -7.84 -5.58
CA GLU A 103 -6.94 -6.54 -6.12
C GLU A 103 -8.18 -5.67 -6.19
N CYS A 104 -8.11 -4.47 -5.58
CA CYS A 104 -9.18 -3.48 -5.53
C CYS A 104 -9.12 -2.51 -6.70
N GLY A 105 -7.96 -2.36 -7.32
CA GLY A 105 -7.68 -1.44 -8.42
C GLY A 105 -6.21 -1.04 -8.45
N LYS A 106 -5.88 -0.08 -9.29
CA LYS A 106 -4.51 0.44 -9.40
C LYS A 106 -4.52 1.93 -9.74
N PHE A 107 -3.41 2.59 -9.47
CA PHE A 107 -3.17 3.98 -9.84
C PHE A 107 -1.72 4.16 -10.30
N THR A 108 -1.48 5.22 -11.06
CA THR A 108 -0.12 5.62 -11.45
C THR A 108 0.20 6.93 -10.75
N TYR A 109 1.36 7.01 -10.11
CA TYR A 109 1.82 8.23 -9.50
C TYR A 109 3.32 8.44 -9.68
N ARG A 110 3.74 9.71 -9.60
CA ARG A 110 5.14 10.10 -9.59
C ARG A 110 5.38 11.10 -8.47
N LYS A 111 6.36 10.80 -7.61
CA LYS A 111 6.80 11.68 -6.52
C LYS A 111 8.32 11.76 -6.49
N GLU A 112 8.84 12.96 -6.49
CA GLU A 112 10.26 13.23 -6.34
C GLU A 112 10.61 13.39 -4.85
N PHE A 113 11.70 12.75 -4.45
CA PHE A 113 12.37 12.88 -3.16
C PHE A 113 13.82 13.16 -3.46
N ASP A 114 14.46 14.09 -2.81
CA ASP A 114 15.87 14.49 -3.00
C ASP A 114 16.58 13.88 -4.24
N GLU A 115 17.18 12.67 -4.07
CA GLU A 115 17.93 11.98 -5.15
C GLU A 115 17.14 10.83 -5.80
N LEU A 116 15.88 10.60 -5.39
CA LEU A 116 15.07 9.45 -5.81
C LEU A 116 13.71 9.91 -6.33
N THR A 117 13.15 9.13 -7.22
CA THR A 117 11.78 9.33 -7.74
C THR A 117 11.02 8.03 -7.66
N GLU A 118 9.91 8.05 -6.96
CA GLU A 118 8.88 7.02 -7.07
C GLU A 118 8.08 7.31 -8.34
N TYR A 119 8.08 6.37 -9.29
CA TYR A 119 7.24 6.43 -10.48
C TYR A 119 6.67 5.04 -10.72
N GLU A 120 5.45 4.84 -10.25
CA GLU A 120 4.88 3.51 -10.05
C GLU A 120 3.49 3.39 -10.64
N ILE A 121 3.20 2.18 -11.20
CA ILE A 121 1.85 1.66 -11.27
C ILE A 121 1.67 0.78 -10.03
N ASP A 122 0.93 1.31 -9.05
CA ASP A 122 0.70 0.66 -7.76
C ASP A 122 -0.64 -0.08 -7.77
N HIS A 123 -0.59 -1.40 -7.57
CA HIS A 123 -1.74 -2.29 -7.49
C HIS A 123 -2.19 -2.41 -6.03
N VAL A 124 -3.42 -1.99 -5.76
CA VAL A 124 -3.99 -1.98 -4.40
C VAL A 124 -4.65 -3.32 -4.10
N PHE A 125 -4.18 -3.98 -3.06
CA PHE A 125 -4.73 -5.24 -2.56
C PHE A 125 -5.41 -5.05 -1.21
N ALA A 126 -6.50 -5.77 -0.99
CA ALA A 126 -7.13 -5.94 0.32
C ALA A 126 -7.08 -7.40 0.76
N TRP A 127 -6.69 -7.64 2.01
CA TRP A 127 -6.77 -8.94 2.67
C TRP A 127 -7.71 -8.87 3.85
N LEU A 128 -8.82 -9.63 3.77
CA LEU A 128 -9.81 -9.75 4.83
C LEU A 128 -9.37 -10.82 5.83
N VAL A 129 -9.24 -10.44 7.09
CA VAL A 129 -8.71 -11.29 8.15
C VAL A 129 -9.61 -11.28 9.39
N ASP A 130 -9.39 -12.26 10.25
CA ASP A 130 -9.75 -12.20 11.66
C ASP A 130 -8.50 -11.81 12.44
N SER A 131 -8.45 -10.59 12.95
CA SER A 131 -7.27 -10.06 13.63
C SER A 131 -6.99 -10.75 14.96
N THR A 132 -7.96 -11.46 15.54
CA THR A 132 -7.79 -12.17 16.82
C THR A 132 -6.88 -13.40 16.70
N ILE A 133 -6.76 -13.95 15.48
CA ILE A 133 -5.92 -15.12 15.20
C ILE A 133 -4.67 -14.77 14.38
N LEU A 134 -4.57 -13.52 13.89
CA LEU A 134 -3.44 -13.07 13.09
C LEU A 134 -2.25 -12.75 13.98
N GLN A 135 -1.20 -13.55 13.87
CA GLN A 135 0.05 -13.29 14.58
C GLN A 135 1.01 -12.53 13.67
N LEU A 136 1.45 -11.35 14.13
CA LEU A 136 2.37 -10.48 13.42
C LEU A 136 3.73 -10.46 14.13
N VAL A 137 4.81 -10.63 13.36
CA VAL A 137 6.19 -10.54 13.84
C VAL A 137 6.95 -9.57 12.92
N PRO A 138 6.76 -8.24 13.11
CA PRO A 138 7.28 -7.24 12.19
C PRO A 138 8.82 -7.23 12.15
N ASN A 139 9.36 -7.16 10.94
CA ASN A 139 10.77 -6.93 10.71
C ASN A 139 11.11 -5.47 11.06
N LYS A 140 11.96 -5.26 12.06
CA LYS A 140 12.35 -3.93 12.57
C LYS A 140 13.18 -3.10 11.59
N ASP A 141 13.79 -3.72 10.58
CA ASP A 141 14.48 -3.00 9.51
C ASP A 141 13.49 -2.37 8.51
N GLU A 142 12.24 -2.84 8.51
CA GLU A 142 11.17 -2.37 7.62
C GLU A 142 10.13 -1.54 8.38
N ILE A 143 9.75 -1.96 9.58
CA ILE A 143 8.59 -1.49 10.35
C ILE A 143 9.01 -1.03 11.75
N GLU A 144 8.81 0.25 12.04
CA GLU A 144 8.99 0.82 13.38
C GLU A 144 7.87 0.39 14.32
N ASP A 145 6.60 0.50 13.85
CA ASP A 145 5.40 0.25 14.65
C ASP A 145 4.23 -0.25 13.79
N LEU A 146 3.29 -0.94 14.43
CA LEU A 146 2.04 -1.43 13.84
C LEU A 146 0.85 -1.00 14.70
N ILE A 147 -0.24 -0.59 14.06
CA ILE A 147 -1.48 -0.23 14.75
C ILE A 147 -2.71 -0.78 14.02
N TRP A 148 -3.62 -1.37 14.78
CA TRP A 148 -4.99 -1.64 14.34
C TRP A 148 -5.86 -0.43 14.66
N ILE A 149 -6.30 0.30 13.65
CA ILE A 149 -7.09 1.52 13.80
C ILE A 149 -8.50 1.33 13.23
N ASP A 150 -9.52 1.84 13.93
CA ASP A 150 -10.88 1.93 13.40
C ASP A 150 -10.92 2.83 12.17
N ILE A 151 -11.77 2.48 11.19
CA ILE A 151 -11.88 3.25 9.93
C ILE A 151 -12.25 4.71 10.19
N HIS A 152 -13.16 4.99 11.15
CA HIS A 152 -13.57 6.36 11.44
C HIS A 152 -12.46 7.15 12.14
N ASP A 153 -11.73 6.51 13.06
CA ASP A 153 -10.59 7.12 13.72
C ASP A 153 -9.47 7.43 12.71
N LEU A 154 -9.25 6.53 11.75
CA LEU A 154 -8.31 6.77 10.66
C LEU A 154 -8.75 7.96 9.79
N MET A 155 -10.02 8.07 9.43
CA MET A 155 -10.54 9.21 8.68
C MET A 155 -10.29 10.53 9.39
N ASN A 156 -10.57 10.60 10.70
CA ASN A 156 -10.31 11.79 11.53
C ASN A 156 -8.82 12.11 11.59
N TRP A 157 -7.97 11.08 11.69
CA TRP A 157 -6.52 11.27 11.72
C TRP A 157 -5.97 11.79 10.39
N LEU A 158 -6.46 11.26 9.27
CA LEU A 158 -6.10 11.72 7.92
C LEU A 158 -6.48 13.19 7.70
N GLU A 159 -7.66 13.62 8.20
CA GLU A 159 -8.10 15.01 8.11
C GLU A 159 -7.22 15.93 8.97
N GLY A 160 -6.93 15.55 10.20
CA GLY A 160 -6.21 16.39 11.16
C GLY A 160 -4.70 16.43 10.96
N ASN A 161 -4.11 15.34 10.47
CA ASN A 161 -2.65 15.18 10.40
C ASN A 161 -2.21 14.48 9.11
N PRO A 162 -2.53 15.01 7.93
CA PRO A 162 -2.24 14.35 6.65
C PRO A 162 -0.73 14.13 6.41
N ASP A 163 0.13 14.96 6.97
CA ASP A 163 1.58 14.88 6.81
C ASP A 163 2.23 13.73 7.60
N ASN A 164 1.45 13.04 8.44
CA ASN A 164 1.90 11.83 9.13
C ASN A 164 1.92 10.59 8.19
N PHE A 165 1.40 10.73 6.98
CA PHE A 165 1.23 9.61 6.06
C PHE A 165 2.10 9.74 4.82
N THR A 166 2.43 8.60 4.21
CA THR A 166 3.19 8.58 2.94
C THR A 166 2.37 9.19 1.80
N ALA A 167 3.05 9.68 0.76
CA ALA A 167 2.39 10.36 -0.35
C ALA A 167 1.40 9.47 -1.13
N TRP A 168 1.75 8.18 -1.32
CA TRP A 168 0.90 7.22 -2.04
C TRP A 168 -0.29 6.72 -1.21
N PHE A 169 -0.23 6.83 0.13
CA PHE A 169 -1.26 6.30 1.02
C PHE A 169 -2.67 6.80 0.67
N PHE A 170 -2.82 8.08 0.36
CA PHE A 170 -4.12 8.69 0.07
C PHE A 170 -4.75 8.15 -1.21
N LEU A 171 -3.94 7.88 -2.25
CA LEU A 171 -4.41 7.28 -3.50
C LEU A 171 -4.82 5.81 -3.28
N ALA A 172 -3.95 5.05 -2.61
CA ALA A 172 -4.21 3.65 -2.30
C ALA A 172 -5.43 3.49 -1.38
N TYR A 173 -5.56 4.34 -0.34
CA TYR A 173 -6.68 4.33 0.58
C TYR A 173 -8.01 4.65 -0.09
N GLU A 174 -8.05 5.63 -1.01
CA GLU A 174 -9.26 5.95 -1.77
C GLU A 174 -9.76 4.74 -2.58
N ILE A 175 -8.87 4.03 -3.25
CA ILE A 175 -9.21 2.80 -4.00
C ILE A 175 -9.71 1.72 -3.05
N PHE A 176 -8.97 1.45 -1.97
CA PHE A 176 -9.32 0.46 -0.97
C PHE A 176 -10.70 0.74 -0.34
N ILE A 177 -10.93 1.96 0.15
CA ILE A 177 -12.17 2.29 0.85
C ILE A 177 -13.39 2.28 -0.07
N ASN A 178 -13.24 2.70 -1.32
CA ASN A 178 -14.31 2.63 -2.31
C ASN A 178 -14.70 1.19 -2.63
N ASP A 179 -13.74 0.28 -2.72
CA ASP A 179 -14.01 -1.14 -2.92
C ASP A 179 -14.69 -1.77 -1.69
N VAL A 180 -14.20 -1.48 -0.49
CA VAL A 180 -14.78 -1.96 0.78
C VAL A 180 -16.19 -1.41 0.98
N LEU A 181 -16.42 -0.10 0.74
CA LEU A 181 -17.74 0.52 0.89
C LEU A 181 -18.74 0.09 -0.21
N SER A 182 -18.25 -0.41 -1.35
CA SER A 182 -19.11 -0.97 -2.40
C SER A 182 -19.76 -2.30 -2.00
N ASN A 183 -19.25 -2.94 -0.94
CA ASN A 183 -19.84 -4.16 -0.40
C ASN A 183 -21.16 -3.83 0.31
N PRO A 184 -22.32 -4.40 -0.12
CA PRO A 184 -23.63 -4.11 0.48
C PRO A 184 -23.74 -4.42 1.97
N THR A 185 -22.87 -5.28 2.50
CA THR A 185 -22.81 -5.65 3.93
C THR A 185 -22.10 -4.61 4.78
N MET A 186 -21.34 -3.69 4.17
CA MET A 186 -20.63 -2.64 4.86
C MET A 186 -21.52 -1.42 5.11
N MET A 187 -21.46 -0.85 6.32
CA MET A 187 -22.16 0.39 6.61
C MET A 187 -21.59 1.52 5.74
N ARG A 188 -22.46 2.16 4.96
CA ARG A 188 -22.17 3.35 4.18
C ARG A 188 -21.91 4.52 5.13
N SER A 189 -20.69 4.66 5.62
CA SER A 189 -20.23 5.96 6.09
C SER A 189 -19.55 6.63 4.91
N PRO A 190 -20.18 7.61 4.27
CA PRO A 190 -19.54 8.32 3.17
C PRO A 190 -18.25 8.98 3.69
N ILE A 191 -17.21 8.98 2.87
CA ILE A 191 -16.04 9.84 3.09
C ILE A 191 -16.59 11.27 3.31
N SER A 192 -16.18 11.91 4.41
CA SER A 192 -16.60 13.29 4.66
C SER A 192 -16.11 14.23 3.55
N SER A 193 -16.81 15.35 3.34
CA SER A 193 -16.37 16.35 2.36
C SER A 193 -14.97 16.88 2.70
N SER A 194 -14.65 17.02 4.00
CA SER A 194 -13.33 17.47 4.47
C SER A 194 -12.22 16.45 4.16
N LEU A 195 -12.46 15.16 4.39
CA LEU A 195 -11.49 14.13 4.02
C LEU A 195 -11.32 14.04 2.50
N PHE A 196 -12.41 14.19 1.74
CA PHE A 196 -12.31 14.25 0.29
C PHE A 196 -11.39 15.39 -0.16
N ASP A 197 -11.54 16.59 0.40
CA ASP A 197 -10.70 17.75 0.10
C ASP A 197 -9.22 17.49 0.47
N VAL A 198 -8.95 16.83 1.60
CA VAL A 198 -7.59 16.43 1.99
C VAL A 198 -7.01 15.44 0.98
N ILE A 199 -7.77 14.42 0.58
CA ILE A 199 -7.34 13.44 -0.43
C ILE A 199 -7.01 14.16 -1.74
N GLN A 200 -7.89 15.06 -2.24
CA GLN A 200 -7.64 15.80 -3.47
C GLN A 200 -6.40 16.70 -3.37
N LYS A 201 -6.21 17.37 -2.23
CA LYS A 201 -4.99 18.17 -1.99
C LYS A 201 -3.74 17.31 -2.05
N LYS A 202 -3.74 16.16 -1.37
CA LYS A 202 -2.59 15.23 -1.37
C LYS A 202 -2.33 14.61 -2.75
N LYS A 203 -3.39 14.34 -3.51
CA LYS A 203 -3.25 13.91 -4.92
C LYS A 203 -2.55 14.97 -5.78
N ASN A 204 -2.79 16.25 -5.52
CA ASN A 204 -2.12 17.34 -6.24
C ASN A 204 -0.64 17.53 -5.85
N GLU A 205 -0.18 16.94 -4.74
CA GLU A 205 1.25 16.93 -4.33
C GLU A 205 2.08 15.86 -5.06
N VAL A 206 1.41 14.99 -5.80
CA VAL A 206 2.00 13.95 -6.66
C VAL A 206 1.49 14.11 -8.08
N LEU A 207 2.30 13.78 -9.08
CA LEU A 207 1.81 13.72 -10.46
C LEU A 207 1.02 12.42 -10.64
N ILE A 208 -0.23 12.52 -11.06
CA ILE A 208 -1.12 11.40 -11.36
C ILE A 208 -1.31 11.34 -12.87
N PHE A 209 -1.24 10.13 -13.46
CA PHE A 209 -1.33 9.89 -14.89
C PHE A 209 -2.48 8.93 -15.21
#